data_95dde6abad0d5511dae4310e277a447d
#
_entry.id   95dde6abad0d5511dae4310e277a447d
#
_cell.length_a   1.000
_cell.length_b   1.000
_cell.length_c   1.000
_cell.angle_alpha   90.00
_cell.angle_beta   90.00
_cell.angle_gamma   90.00
#
_symmetry.space_group_name_H-M   'P 1'
#
loop_
_entity.id
_entity.type
_entity.pdbx_description
1 polymer ?
#
loop_
_entity_poly.entity_id
_entity_poly.type
_entity_poly.pdbx_seq_one_letter_code
_entity_poly.pdbx_strand_id
1 'polypeptide(L)'
;MEYIKSKIRDVYDFPKPGIIFRDLTTMFKDPRAMHIVGWDLAQLYRDKGVTKVVGIESRGFIGGAILAYEIGAGFVPARKPGKLPADTVSASFEKEYGTDTIEIHRDAITPDDVVVLHDDLLATGGTMAACYELVKSMNPRKIYINFIVELSALN
;
A
#
# COMPACT_ATOMS: atom_id res chain seq x y z
N MET A 1 -9.90 -11.80 13.31
CA MET A 1 -10.58 -11.03 12.23
C MET A 1 -11.63 -10.06 12.78
N GLU A 2 -12.62 -10.51 13.58
CA GLU A 2 -13.68 -9.65 14.15
C GLU A 2 -13.13 -8.46 14.96
N TYR A 3 -12.09 -8.67 15.77
CA TYR A 3 -11.49 -7.59 16.56
C TYR A 3 -10.95 -6.46 15.67
N ILE A 4 -10.26 -6.79 14.57
CA ILE A 4 -9.73 -5.79 13.64
C ILE A 4 -10.85 -5.01 12.98
N LYS A 5 -11.90 -5.70 12.52
CA LYS A 5 -13.08 -5.05 11.91
C LYS A 5 -13.75 -4.07 12.88
N SER A 6 -13.86 -4.44 14.17
CA SER A 6 -14.46 -3.56 15.19
C SER A 6 -13.67 -2.28 15.46
N LYS A 7 -12.43 -2.21 15.00
CA LYS A 7 -11.55 -1.04 15.16
C LYS A 7 -11.59 -0.09 13.96
N ILE A 8 -12.22 -0.47 12.86
CA ILE A 8 -12.39 0.37 11.68
C ILE A 8 -13.63 1.24 11.91
N ARG A 9 -13.50 2.54 11.70
CA ARG A 9 -14.60 3.50 11.86
C ARG A 9 -15.28 3.79 10.55
N ASP A 10 -16.61 3.75 10.55
CA ASP A 10 -17.42 4.22 9.43
C ASP A 10 -17.70 5.71 9.58
N VAL A 11 -17.34 6.49 8.57
CA VAL A 11 -17.65 7.91 8.47
C VAL A 11 -18.63 8.09 7.32
N TYR A 12 -19.87 8.40 7.69
CA TYR A 12 -20.96 8.57 6.72
C TYR A 12 -20.84 9.93 6.01
N ASP A 13 -21.25 9.97 4.76
CA ASP A 13 -21.28 11.18 3.95
C ASP A 13 -19.94 11.89 3.81
N PHE A 14 -18.85 11.13 3.73
CA PHE A 14 -17.50 11.65 3.54
C PHE A 14 -16.81 10.98 2.33
N PRO A 15 -16.13 11.73 1.45
CA PRO A 15 -16.04 13.19 1.35
C PRO A 15 -17.30 13.86 0.76
N LYS A 16 -18.29 13.06 0.33
CA LYS A 16 -19.54 13.51 -0.30
C LYS A 16 -20.73 12.73 0.27
N PRO A 17 -21.95 13.31 0.26
CA PRO A 17 -23.17 12.61 0.64
C PRO A 17 -23.32 11.26 -0.07
N GLY A 18 -23.75 10.23 0.66
CA GLY A 18 -23.97 8.87 0.17
C GLY A 18 -22.73 7.97 0.17
N ILE A 19 -21.55 8.48 0.50
CA ILE A 19 -20.31 7.70 0.62
C ILE A 19 -20.08 7.33 2.07
N ILE A 20 -19.78 6.06 2.34
CA ILE A 20 -19.33 5.59 3.65
C ILE A 20 -17.81 5.39 3.55
N PHE A 21 -17.06 6.27 4.20
CA PHE A 21 -15.60 6.18 4.25
C PHE A 21 -15.15 5.26 5.37
N ARG A 22 -14.31 4.29 5.06
CA ARG A 22 -13.72 3.35 6.02
C ARG A 22 -12.42 3.94 6.57
N ASP A 23 -12.47 4.46 7.77
CA ASP A 23 -11.32 5.07 8.42
C ASP A 23 -10.53 4.04 9.22
N LEU A 24 -9.35 3.67 8.69
CA LEU A 24 -8.43 2.74 9.32
C LEU A 24 -7.54 3.39 10.38
N THR A 25 -7.54 4.70 10.50
CA THR A 25 -6.70 5.39 11.49
C THR A 25 -7.07 5.00 12.91
N THR A 26 -8.33 4.67 13.17
CA THR A 26 -8.81 4.16 14.45
C THR A 26 -8.28 2.76 14.77
N MET A 27 -8.04 1.95 13.75
CA MET A 27 -7.37 0.66 13.87
C MET A 27 -5.87 0.85 14.14
N PHE A 28 -5.22 1.73 13.40
CA PHE A 28 -3.78 2.00 13.58
C PHE A 28 -3.43 2.58 14.95
N LYS A 29 -4.33 3.36 15.57
CA LYS A 29 -4.10 3.89 16.93
C LYS A 29 -4.29 2.87 18.06
N ASP A 30 -4.86 1.71 17.77
CA ASP A 30 -5.04 0.63 18.75
C ASP A 30 -3.80 -0.28 18.74
N PRO A 31 -3.03 -0.34 19.84
CA PRO A 31 -1.76 -1.07 19.85
C PRO A 31 -1.93 -2.58 19.63
N ARG A 32 -3.03 -3.15 20.09
CA ARG A 32 -3.32 -4.57 19.87
C ARG A 32 -3.67 -4.85 18.41
N ALA A 33 -4.47 -3.98 17.78
CA ALA A 33 -4.80 -4.12 16.36
C ALA A 33 -3.55 -3.97 15.49
N MET A 34 -2.70 -2.97 15.77
CA MET A 34 -1.41 -2.79 15.10
C MET A 34 -0.54 -4.05 15.14
N HIS A 35 -0.41 -4.64 16.34
CA HIS A 35 0.38 -5.85 16.51
C HIS A 35 -0.18 -7.03 15.72
N ILE A 36 -1.50 -7.25 15.79
CA ILE A 36 -2.18 -8.33 15.04
C ILE A 36 -1.98 -8.15 13.53
N VAL A 37 -2.23 -6.95 13.01
CA VAL A 37 -2.08 -6.65 11.57
C VAL A 37 -0.64 -6.86 11.13
N GLY A 38 0.35 -6.34 11.87
CA GLY A 38 1.76 -6.53 11.56
C GLY A 38 2.17 -8.01 11.54
N TRP A 39 1.73 -8.77 12.53
CA TRP A 39 1.97 -10.20 12.60
C TRP A 39 1.34 -10.95 11.42
N ASP A 40 0.05 -10.71 11.14
CA ASP A 40 -0.66 -11.40 10.06
C ASP A 40 -0.05 -11.09 8.70
N LEU A 41 0.30 -9.82 8.42
CA LEU A 41 1.01 -9.43 7.21
C LEU A 41 2.36 -10.15 7.07
N ALA A 42 3.14 -10.21 8.16
CA ALA A 42 4.43 -10.87 8.15
C ALA A 42 4.33 -12.37 7.86
N GLN A 43 3.31 -13.06 8.40
CA GLN A 43 3.10 -14.49 8.13
C GLN A 43 2.90 -14.80 6.65
N LEU A 44 2.29 -13.87 5.88
CA LEU A 44 2.07 -14.07 4.44
C LEU A 44 3.37 -14.11 3.64
N TYR A 45 4.45 -13.49 4.14
CA TYR A 45 5.65 -13.23 3.32
C TYR A 45 6.96 -13.75 3.90
N ARG A 46 7.00 -14.31 5.13
CA ARG A 46 8.25 -14.77 5.80
C ARG A 46 9.10 -15.70 4.94
N ASP A 47 8.47 -16.60 4.19
CA ASP A 47 9.17 -17.64 3.41
C ASP A 47 9.20 -17.33 1.91
N LYS A 48 8.93 -16.07 1.51
CA LYS A 48 8.82 -15.69 0.10
C LYS A 48 10.05 -14.95 -0.44
N GLY A 49 11.08 -14.75 0.38
CA GLY A 49 12.31 -14.09 -0.04
C GLY A 49 12.12 -12.61 -0.42
N VAL A 50 11.13 -11.94 0.17
CA VAL A 50 10.85 -10.52 -0.10
C VAL A 50 12.02 -9.66 0.36
N THR A 51 12.50 -8.79 -0.53
CA THR A 51 13.63 -7.87 -0.27
C THR A 51 13.19 -6.42 -0.13
N LYS A 52 12.08 -6.05 -0.75
CA LYS A 52 11.53 -4.69 -0.70
C LYS A 52 10.02 -4.70 -0.49
N VAL A 53 9.55 -3.78 0.32
CA VAL A 53 8.12 -3.44 0.44
C VAL A 53 7.92 -2.02 -0.07
N VAL A 54 7.10 -1.85 -1.09
CA VAL A 54 6.70 -0.55 -1.62
C VAL A 54 5.39 -0.14 -0.95
N GLY A 55 5.40 0.92 -0.17
CA GLY A 55 4.20 1.49 0.45
C GLY A 55 3.68 2.68 -0.33
N ILE A 56 2.37 2.72 -0.60
CA ILE A 56 1.73 3.83 -1.33
C ILE A 56 1.36 4.96 -0.37
N GLU A 57 1.75 6.18 -0.72
CA GLU A 57 1.40 7.40 0.05
C GLU A 57 -0.10 7.53 0.24
N SER A 58 -0.55 7.81 1.45
CA SER A 58 0.23 7.99 2.66
C SER A 58 -0.02 6.86 3.66
N ARG A 59 -1.22 6.30 3.73
CA ARG A 59 -1.60 5.29 4.73
C ARG A 59 -0.95 3.93 4.47
N GLY A 60 -0.62 3.63 3.22
CA GLY A 60 0.17 2.45 2.86
C GLY A 60 1.58 2.43 3.46
N PHE A 61 2.10 3.58 3.89
CA PHE A 61 3.38 3.66 4.58
C PHE A 61 3.37 2.94 5.93
N ILE A 62 2.24 3.01 6.64
CA ILE A 62 2.14 2.46 8.01
C ILE A 62 2.28 0.94 7.97
N GLY A 63 1.37 0.24 7.31
CA GLY A 63 1.42 -1.21 7.19
C GLY A 63 2.63 -1.69 6.40
N GLY A 64 3.04 -0.96 5.36
CA GLY A 64 4.20 -1.29 4.54
C GLY A 64 5.51 -1.24 5.32
N ALA A 65 5.72 -0.22 6.15
CA ALA A 65 6.92 -0.13 6.98
C ALA A 65 6.95 -1.21 8.07
N ILE A 66 5.80 -1.50 8.69
CA ILE A 66 5.69 -2.60 9.67
C ILE A 66 6.03 -3.94 9.01
N LEU A 67 5.44 -4.23 7.84
CA LEU A 67 5.71 -5.46 7.09
C LEU A 67 7.21 -5.58 6.75
N ALA A 68 7.81 -4.52 6.21
CA ALA A 68 9.24 -4.51 5.87
C ALA A 68 10.12 -4.82 7.09
N TYR A 69 9.84 -4.16 8.21
CA TYR A 69 10.55 -4.39 9.47
C TYR A 69 10.42 -5.85 9.96
N GLU A 70 9.21 -6.37 9.99
CA GLU A 70 8.92 -7.72 10.51
C GLU A 70 9.56 -8.84 9.69
N ILE A 71 9.70 -8.67 8.37
CA ILE A 71 10.30 -9.69 7.48
C ILE A 71 11.76 -9.42 7.13
N GLY A 72 12.36 -8.34 7.62
CA GLY A 72 13.74 -7.97 7.33
C GLY A 72 13.96 -7.47 5.90
N ALA A 73 12.96 -6.84 5.29
CA ALA A 73 13.03 -6.22 3.97
C ALA A 73 13.28 -4.71 4.06
N GLY A 74 13.70 -4.09 2.96
CA GLY A 74 13.76 -2.64 2.83
C GLY A 74 12.39 -2.04 2.54
N PHE A 75 12.18 -0.78 2.92
CA PHE A 75 10.96 -0.02 2.61
C PHE A 75 11.22 1.01 1.51
N VAL A 76 10.32 1.07 0.53
CA VAL A 76 10.37 2.01 -0.60
C VAL A 76 9.07 2.82 -0.62
N PRO A 77 9.12 4.15 -0.49
CA PRO A 77 7.95 5.00 -0.60
C PRO A 77 7.56 5.20 -2.08
N ALA A 78 6.30 4.93 -2.41
CA ALA A 78 5.68 5.36 -3.65
C ALA A 78 4.85 6.62 -3.36
N ARG A 79 5.16 7.72 -4.03
CA ARG A 79 4.64 9.04 -3.67
C ARG A 79 4.06 9.81 -4.85
N LYS A 80 3.31 10.84 -4.56
CA LYS A 80 2.85 11.81 -5.55
C LYS A 80 4.01 12.63 -6.10
N PRO A 81 3.88 13.20 -7.32
CA PRO A 81 4.95 13.94 -7.97
C PRO A 81 5.56 15.05 -7.10
N GLY A 82 6.87 15.19 -7.18
CA GLY A 82 7.62 16.24 -6.49
C GLY A 82 7.87 16.01 -5.00
N LYS A 83 7.53 14.83 -4.46
CA LYS A 83 7.75 14.49 -3.04
C LYS A 83 9.08 13.77 -2.80
N LEU A 84 9.65 13.17 -3.81
CA LEU A 84 10.92 12.43 -3.71
C LEU A 84 12.09 13.30 -4.19
N PRO A 85 13.21 13.38 -3.43
CA PRO A 85 14.26 14.36 -3.70
C PRO A 85 15.29 13.95 -4.77
N ALA A 86 15.39 12.66 -5.11
CA ALA A 86 16.32 12.16 -6.13
C ALA A 86 15.57 11.81 -7.42
N ASP A 87 16.30 11.28 -8.42
CA ASP A 87 15.72 10.89 -9.71
C ASP A 87 14.61 9.84 -9.52
N THR A 88 13.49 10.08 -10.18
CA THR A 88 12.31 9.23 -10.11
C THR A 88 11.97 8.58 -11.45
N VAL A 89 11.22 7.49 -11.37
CA VAL A 89 10.39 6.95 -12.44
C VAL A 89 8.93 7.14 -12.05
N SER A 90 8.06 7.35 -13.02
CA SER A 90 6.65 7.66 -12.77
C SER A 90 5.70 6.86 -13.65
N ALA A 91 4.49 6.64 -13.15
CA ALA A 91 3.36 6.14 -13.91
C ALA A 91 2.13 6.99 -13.61
N SER A 92 1.36 7.31 -14.67
CA SER A 92 0.12 8.06 -14.55
C SER A 92 -1.09 7.16 -14.79
N PHE A 93 -2.19 7.46 -14.14
CA PHE A 93 -3.45 6.73 -14.29
C PHE A 93 -4.63 7.70 -14.28
N GLU A 94 -5.66 7.35 -15.04
CA GLU A 94 -6.88 8.15 -15.10
C GLU A 94 -7.78 7.88 -13.91
N LYS A 95 -8.42 8.92 -13.39
CA LYS A 95 -9.47 8.88 -12.40
C LYS A 95 -10.78 9.33 -13.04
N GLU A 96 -11.88 9.20 -12.31
CA GLU A 96 -13.17 9.77 -12.72
C GLU A 96 -13.07 11.28 -13.04
N TYR A 97 -12.18 11.99 -12.33
CA TYR A 97 -11.89 13.41 -12.54
C TYR A 97 -10.38 13.63 -12.61
N GLY A 98 -9.82 13.63 -13.84
CA GLY A 98 -8.42 13.95 -14.10
C GLY A 98 -7.46 12.76 -14.02
N THR A 99 -6.18 13.08 -14.10
CA THR A 99 -5.07 12.10 -14.07
C THR A 99 -4.32 12.23 -12.76
N ASP A 100 -3.95 11.13 -12.17
CA ASP A 100 -3.04 11.09 -11.03
C ASP A 100 -1.74 10.39 -11.42
N THR A 101 -0.65 10.69 -10.72
CA THR A 101 0.67 10.16 -11.02
C THR A 101 1.33 9.68 -9.73
N ILE A 102 2.03 8.56 -9.82
CA ILE A 102 2.81 8.00 -8.72
C ILE A 102 4.29 7.90 -9.14
N GLU A 103 5.19 8.16 -8.21
CA GLU A 103 6.63 8.14 -8.41
C GLU A 103 7.33 7.25 -7.41
N ILE A 104 8.41 6.60 -7.87
CA ILE A 104 9.36 5.85 -7.06
C ILE A 104 10.77 6.32 -7.44
N HIS A 105 11.73 6.34 -6.52
CA HIS A 105 13.11 6.58 -6.86
C HIS A 105 13.62 5.57 -7.89
N ARG A 106 14.34 6.05 -8.89
CA ARG A 106 14.85 5.22 -10.00
C ARG A 106 15.76 4.09 -9.53
N ASP A 107 16.50 4.28 -8.45
CA ASP A 107 17.46 3.32 -7.88
C ASP A 107 16.87 2.42 -6.78
N ALA A 108 15.56 2.52 -6.52
CA ALA A 108 14.96 1.84 -5.38
C ALA A 108 14.79 0.33 -5.57
N ILE A 109 14.62 -0.12 -6.80
CA ILE A 109 14.32 -1.53 -7.13
C ILE A 109 15.27 -2.00 -8.24
N THR A 110 15.77 -3.22 -8.09
CA THR A 110 16.66 -3.89 -9.04
C THR A 110 16.08 -5.22 -9.53
N PRO A 111 16.62 -5.83 -10.60
CA PRO A 111 16.18 -7.15 -11.07
C PRO A 111 16.35 -8.29 -10.06
N ASP A 112 17.15 -8.12 -9.03
CA ASP A 112 17.34 -9.13 -7.98
C ASP A 112 16.27 -9.06 -6.90
N ASP A 113 15.48 -7.99 -6.86
CA ASP A 113 14.48 -7.77 -5.82
C ASP A 113 13.22 -8.62 -6.01
N VAL A 114 12.68 -9.07 -4.88
CA VAL A 114 11.33 -9.60 -4.72
C VAL A 114 10.53 -8.57 -3.95
N VAL A 115 9.47 -8.05 -4.55
CA VAL A 115 8.78 -6.85 -4.10
C VAL A 115 7.37 -7.16 -3.64
N VAL A 116 6.94 -6.59 -2.51
CA VAL A 116 5.54 -6.48 -2.11
C VAL A 116 5.08 -5.05 -2.31
N LEU A 117 4.02 -4.83 -3.06
CA LEU A 117 3.30 -3.57 -3.14
C LEU A 117 2.21 -3.56 -2.07
N HIS A 118 2.19 -2.55 -1.23
CA HIS A 118 1.26 -2.45 -0.12
C HIS A 118 0.51 -1.13 -0.08
N ASP A 119 -0.80 -1.24 0.07
CA ASP A 119 -1.66 -0.13 0.50
C ASP A 119 -2.60 -0.62 1.61
N ASP A 120 -3.20 0.30 2.38
CA ASP A 120 -4.06 -0.06 3.48
C ASP A 120 -5.43 -0.56 3.01
N LEU A 121 -5.96 0.01 1.94
CA LEU A 121 -7.31 -0.24 1.47
C LEU A 121 -7.38 -0.37 -0.06
N LEU A 122 -8.01 -1.45 -0.51
CA LEU A 122 -8.40 -1.64 -1.91
C LEU A 122 -9.81 -1.09 -2.13
N ALA A 123 -9.91 0.03 -2.88
CA ALA A 123 -11.16 0.57 -3.38
C ALA A 123 -11.33 0.18 -4.87
N THR A 124 -11.01 1.09 -5.81
CA THR A 124 -11.11 0.82 -7.24
C THR A 124 -9.87 0.15 -7.84
N GLY A 125 -8.74 0.19 -7.13
CA GLY A 125 -7.49 -0.44 -7.56
C GLY A 125 -6.63 0.37 -8.52
N GLY A 126 -7.07 1.54 -8.99
CA GLY A 126 -6.35 2.32 -10.01
C GLY A 126 -4.94 2.73 -9.58
N THR A 127 -4.77 3.20 -8.36
CA THR A 127 -3.46 3.58 -7.82
C THR A 127 -2.51 2.39 -7.73
N MET A 128 -3.02 1.25 -7.24
CA MET A 128 -2.22 0.03 -7.14
C MET A 128 -1.84 -0.52 -8.52
N ALA A 129 -2.74 -0.46 -9.49
CA ALA A 129 -2.46 -0.87 -10.87
C ALA A 129 -1.34 -0.03 -11.49
N ALA A 130 -1.36 1.30 -11.30
CA ALA A 130 -0.29 2.18 -11.75
C ALA A 130 1.03 1.89 -11.06
N CYS A 131 1.01 1.66 -9.74
CA CYS A 131 2.18 1.28 -8.98
C CYS A 131 2.76 -0.06 -9.45
N TYR A 132 1.91 -1.03 -9.76
CA TYR A 132 2.31 -2.32 -10.31
C TYR A 132 3.03 -2.16 -11.66
N GLU A 133 2.46 -1.43 -12.61
CA GLU A 133 3.08 -1.21 -13.91
C GLU A 133 4.42 -0.46 -13.77
N LEU A 134 4.48 0.50 -12.86
CA LEU A 134 5.71 1.24 -12.57
C LEU A 134 6.82 0.31 -12.05
N VAL A 135 6.52 -0.49 -11.03
CA VAL A 135 7.48 -1.43 -10.44
C VAL A 135 7.84 -2.54 -11.44
N LYS A 136 6.89 -3.02 -12.21
CA LYS A 136 7.14 -4.01 -13.27
C LYS A 136 8.12 -3.48 -14.32
N SER A 137 8.07 -2.19 -14.67
CA SER A 137 9.01 -1.56 -15.60
C SER A 137 10.46 -1.55 -15.09
N MET A 138 10.66 -1.66 -13.77
CA MET A 138 11.98 -1.78 -13.13
C MET A 138 12.51 -3.22 -13.12
N ASN A 139 11.71 -4.17 -13.62
CA ASN A 139 12.06 -5.57 -13.87
C ASN A 139 12.50 -6.37 -12.64
N PRO A 140 11.81 -6.30 -11.50
CA PRO A 140 12.13 -7.13 -10.34
C PRO A 140 11.88 -8.61 -10.64
N ARG A 141 12.45 -9.49 -9.81
CA ARG A 141 12.29 -10.93 -9.93
C ARG A 141 10.85 -11.40 -9.74
N LYS A 142 10.14 -10.77 -8.80
CA LYS A 142 8.73 -11.07 -8.48
C LYS A 142 8.04 -9.88 -7.81
N ILE A 143 6.73 -9.76 -8.03
CA ILE A 143 5.88 -8.75 -7.41
C ILE A 143 4.68 -9.45 -6.76
N TYR A 144 4.44 -9.12 -5.50
CA TYR A 144 3.21 -9.43 -4.75
C TYR A 144 2.44 -8.15 -4.51
N ILE A 145 1.12 -8.27 -4.38
CA ILE A 145 0.23 -7.15 -4.04
C ILE A 145 -0.50 -7.50 -2.74
N ASN A 146 -0.59 -6.53 -1.84
CA ASN A 146 -1.18 -6.70 -0.52
C ASN A 146 -2.00 -5.48 -0.08
N PHE A 147 -3.12 -5.77 0.58
CA PHE A 147 -3.98 -4.78 1.25
C PHE A 147 -4.37 -5.29 2.64
N ILE A 148 -4.69 -4.38 3.55
CA ILE A 148 -5.26 -4.73 4.85
C ILE A 148 -6.77 -4.95 4.72
N VAL A 149 -7.44 -4.09 3.93
CA VAL A 149 -8.90 -4.10 3.75
C VAL A 149 -9.25 -4.03 2.27
N GLU A 150 -10.25 -4.80 1.87
CA GLU A 150 -10.90 -4.72 0.56
C GLU A 150 -12.34 -4.23 0.71
N LEU A 151 -12.73 -3.26 -0.12
CA LEU A 151 -14.11 -2.80 -0.23
C LEU A 151 -14.86 -3.61 -1.30
N SER A 152 -15.27 -4.83 -0.95
CA SER A 152 -15.92 -5.77 -1.87
C SER A 152 -17.24 -5.28 -2.49
N ALA A 153 -17.86 -4.24 -1.92
CA ALA A 153 -19.06 -3.61 -2.48
C ALA A 153 -18.80 -2.77 -3.74
N LEU A 154 -17.55 -2.52 -4.09
CA LEU A 154 -17.15 -1.76 -5.29
C LEU A 154 -16.74 -2.65 -6.46
N ASN A 155 -16.81 -3.98 -6.31
CA ASN A 155 -16.49 -4.98 -7.32
C ASN A 155 -17.75 -5.48 -8.04
#